data_da1c59489c447b522af6b7b0faa94879
#
_entry.id   da1c59489c447b522af6b7b0faa94879
#
_cell.length_a   1.000
_cell.length_b   1.000
_cell.length_c   1.000
_cell.angle_alpha   90.00
_cell.angle_beta   90.00
_cell.angle_gamma   90.00
#
_symmetry.space_group_name_H-M   'P 1'
#
loop_
_entity.id
_entity.type
_entity.pdbx_description
1 polymer ?
#
loop_
_entity_poly.entity_id
_entity_poly.type
_entity_poly.pdbx_seq_one_letter_code
_entity_poly.pdbx_strand_id
1 'polypeptide(L)'
;IEEQRRCQACVGPHRDDIVFYINNQEATKYASQGQQRTIVLALKLSELDIITDKTGDEPVLLLDDVLAELDDLRQNYLLKSINANTQTVITSVDTILFEEEFLKDVEIYKIESGHLI
;
A
#
# COMPACT_ATOMS: atom_id res chain seq x y z
N ILE A 1 -26.00 23.25 -13.42
CA ILE A 1 -26.39 24.56 -12.84
C ILE A 1 -26.01 24.66 -11.37
N GLU A 2 -26.21 23.59 -10.57
CA GLU A 2 -25.86 23.61 -9.13
C GLU A 2 -24.34 23.53 -8.90
N GLU A 3 -23.62 22.76 -9.67
CA GLU A 3 -22.15 22.66 -9.63
C GLU A 3 -21.47 23.98 -10.00
N GLN A 4 -22.03 24.72 -10.98
CA GLN A 4 -21.54 26.03 -11.35
C GLN A 4 -21.77 27.09 -10.24
N ARG A 5 -22.86 26.97 -9.50
CA ARG A 5 -23.15 27.88 -8.36
C ARG A 5 -22.23 27.61 -7.16
N ARG A 6 -21.86 26.36 -6.92
CA ARG A 6 -21.02 25.96 -5.79
C ARG A 6 -19.53 25.96 -6.12
N CYS A 7 -19.16 26.15 -7.39
CA CYS A 7 -17.79 25.99 -7.90
C CYS A 7 -17.14 24.65 -7.49
N GLN A 8 -17.96 23.60 -7.34
CA GLN A 8 -17.55 22.26 -6.95
C GLN A 8 -18.37 21.22 -7.71
N ALA A 9 -17.73 20.16 -8.14
CA ALA A 9 -18.43 19.01 -8.69
C ALA A 9 -19.29 18.37 -7.59
N CYS A 10 -20.58 18.20 -7.84
CA CYS A 10 -21.55 17.68 -6.87
C CYS A 10 -21.83 16.17 -7.06
N VAL A 11 -21.47 15.61 -8.20
CA VAL A 11 -21.69 14.22 -8.58
C VAL A 11 -20.40 13.66 -9.17
N GLY A 12 -20.10 12.40 -8.89
CA GLY A 12 -18.94 11.68 -9.44
C GLY A 12 -18.24 10.80 -8.42
N PRO A 13 -17.28 9.97 -8.84
CA PRO A 13 -16.58 9.00 -7.96
C PRO A 13 -15.94 9.62 -6.73
N HIS A 14 -15.51 10.88 -6.81
CA HIS A 14 -14.93 11.63 -5.69
C HIS A 14 -15.95 12.03 -4.60
N ARG A 15 -17.25 11.83 -4.85
CA ARG A 15 -18.35 12.06 -3.91
C ARG A 15 -18.97 10.77 -3.41
N ASP A 16 -18.63 9.65 -4.03
CA ASP A 16 -19.13 8.33 -3.65
C ASP A 16 -18.34 7.81 -2.45
N ASP A 17 -19.03 7.14 -1.55
CA ASP A 17 -18.42 6.43 -0.42
C ASP A 17 -18.29 4.94 -0.76
N ILE A 18 -17.14 4.37 -0.40
CA ILE A 18 -16.90 2.93 -0.50
C ILE A 18 -16.93 2.35 0.91
N VAL A 19 -17.82 1.40 1.14
CA VAL A 19 -17.92 0.73 2.43
C VAL A 19 -17.28 -0.65 2.35
N PHE A 20 -16.29 -0.89 3.19
CA PHE A 20 -15.62 -2.19 3.29
C PHE A 20 -16.20 -3.01 4.43
N TYR A 21 -16.31 -4.31 4.22
CA TYR A 21 -16.77 -5.26 5.22
C TYR A 21 -15.71 -6.32 5.49
N ILE A 22 -15.48 -6.63 6.77
CA ILE A 22 -14.69 -7.77 7.23
C ILE A 22 -15.63 -8.68 8.01
N ASN A 23 -15.74 -9.94 7.60
CA ASN A 23 -16.63 -10.91 8.25
C ASN A 23 -18.07 -10.38 8.43
N ASN A 24 -18.61 -9.73 7.40
CA ASN A 24 -19.93 -9.10 7.38
C ASN A 24 -20.12 -7.93 8.35
N GLN A 25 -19.05 -7.38 8.91
CA GLN A 25 -19.09 -6.17 9.73
C GLN A 25 -18.44 -5.00 9.00
N GLU A 26 -19.05 -3.84 9.08
CA GLU A 26 -18.55 -2.62 8.45
C GLU A 26 -17.19 -2.22 9.06
N ALA A 27 -16.15 -2.16 8.22
CA ALA A 27 -14.78 -1.97 8.68
C ALA A 27 -14.55 -0.60 9.33
N THR A 28 -15.23 0.44 8.88
CA THR A 28 -15.11 1.79 9.46
C THR A 28 -15.56 1.86 10.91
N LYS A 29 -16.50 0.98 11.32
CA LYS A 29 -17.07 0.96 12.67
C LYS A 29 -16.44 -0.08 13.58
N TYR A 30 -16.07 -1.23 13.03
CA TYR A 30 -15.72 -2.41 13.83
C TYR A 30 -14.31 -2.94 13.62
N ALA A 31 -13.61 -2.52 12.57
CA ALA A 31 -12.26 -2.98 12.34
C ALA A 31 -11.24 -2.29 13.26
N SER A 32 -10.28 -3.06 13.74
CA SER A 32 -9.11 -2.50 14.41
C SER A 32 -8.27 -1.65 13.45
N GLN A 33 -7.42 -0.77 13.97
CA GLN A 33 -6.51 0.03 13.14
C GLN A 33 -5.66 -0.86 12.22
N GLY A 34 -5.12 -1.98 12.73
CA GLY A 34 -4.35 -2.92 11.92
C GLY A 34 -5.16 -3.55 10.79
N GLN A 35 -6.44 -3.85 11.02
CA GLN A 35 -7.35 -4.35 9.98
C GLN A 35 -7.66 -3.29 8.93
N GLN A 36 -7.88 -2.04 9.34
CA GLN A 36 -8.10 -0.91 8.41
C GLN A 36 -6.88 -0.69 7.51
N ARG A 37 -5.67 -0.70 8.08
CA ARG A 37 -4.40 -0.60 7.34
C ARG A 37 -4.24 -1.76 6.35
N THR A 38 -4.60 -2.97 6.75
CA THR A 38 -4.57 -4.15 5.87
C THR A 38 -5.51 -3.98 4.67
N ILE A 39 -6.70 -3.41 4.85
CA ILE A 39 -7.63 -3.10 3.75
C ILE A 39 -6.99 -2.12 2.77
N VAL A 40 -6.42 -1.01 3.27
CA VAL A 40 -5.78 0.00 2.43
C VAL A 40 -4.62 -0.61 1.63
N LEU A 41 -3.81 -1.43 2.28
CA LEU A 41 -2.69 -2.11 1.63
C LEU A 41 -3.16 -3.10 0.55
N ALA A 42 -4.17 -3.91 0.85
CA ALA A 42 -4.76 -4.84 -0.12
C ALA A 42 -5.31 -4.12 -1.35
N LEU A 43 -5.96 -2.96 -1.16
CA LEU A 43 -6.40 -2.12 -2.25
C LEU A 43 -5.23 -1.62 -3.11
N LYS A 44 -4.17 -1.14 -2.49
CA LYS A 44 -2.98 -0.65 -3.19
C LYS A 44 -2.29 -1.76 -3.99
N LEU A 45 -2.20 -2.96 -3.44
CA LEU A 45 -1.66 -4.11 -4.18
C LEU A 45 -2.56 -4.51 -5.35
N SER A 46 -3.89 -4.45 -5.18
CA SER A 46 -4.83 -4.73 -6.27
C SER A 46 -4.74 -3.73 -7.43
N GLU A 47 -4.32 -2.49 -7.16
CA GLU A 47 -4.09 -1.48 -8.20
C GLU A 47 -2.94 -1.90 -9.14
N LEU A 48 -1.92 -2.64 -8.66
CA LEU A 48 -0.80 -3.11 -9.48
C LEU A 48 -1.31 -4.00 -10.61
N ASP A 49 -2.12 -4.99 -10.29
CA ASP A 49 -2.68 -5.92 -11.28
C ASP A 49 -3.51 -5.18 -12.33
N ILE A 50 -4.35 -4.24 -11.88
CA ILE A 50 -5.21 -3.44 -12.77
C ILE A 50 -4.37 -2.54 -13.69
N ILE A 51 -3.29 -1.94 -13.18
CA ILE A 51 -2.42 -1.09 -13.98
C ILE A 51 -1.70 -1.95 -15.02
N THR A 52 -1.10 -3.06 -14.63
CA THR A 52 -0.41 -3.99 -15.51
C THR A 52 -1.35 -4.49 -16.63
N ASP A 53 -2.57 -4.89 -16.29
CA ASP A 53 -3.57 -5.34 -17.26
C ASP A 53 -3.96 -4.26 -18.27
N LYS A 54 -4.03 -3.01 -17.83
CA LYS A 54 -4.46 -1.89 -18.69
C LYS A 54 -3.35 -1.28 -19.52
N THR A 55 -2.14 -1.21 -18.98
CA THR A 55 -1.02 -0.53 -19.64
C THR A 55 -0.11 -1.49 -20.37
N GLY A 56 -0.07 -2.76 -19.96
CA GLY A 56 0.90 -3.76 -20.41
C GLY A 56 2.28 -3.62 -19.78
N ASP A 57 2.46 -2.64 -18.91
CA ASP A 57 3.72 -2.35 -18.21
C ASP A 57 3.59 -2.61 -16.70
N GLU A 58 4.63 -3.17 -16.11
CA GLU A 58 4.72 -3.34 -14.65
C GLU A 58 4.95 -1.98 -13.96
N PRO A 59 4.09 -1.55 -13.03
CA PRO A 59 4.28 -0.32 -12.29
C PRO A 59 5.42 -0.44 -11.26
N VAL A 60 5.97 0.70 -10.84
CA VAL A 60 6.89 0.77 -9.71
C VAL A 60 6.10 0.88 -8.41
N LEU A 61 6.33 -0.02 -7.47
CA LEU A 61 5.70 -0.01 -6.16
C LEU A 61 6.55 0.77 -5.15
N LEU A 62 5.96 1.80 -4.54
CA LEU A 62 6.59 2.58 -3.48
C LEU A 62 5.87 2.31 -2.16
N LEU A 63 6.60 1.79 -1.17
CA LEU A 63 6.11 1.48 0.18
C LEU A 63 6.88 2.33 1.20
N ASP A 64 6.25 3.40 1.67
CA ASP A 64 6.85 4.33 2.61
C ASP A 64 6.43 4.00 4.04
N ASP A 65 7.37 3.50 4.85
CA ASP A 65 7.23 3.11 6.27
C ASP A 65 6.05 2.16 6.59
N VAL A 66 5.55 1.45 5.57
CA VAL A 66 4.34 0.60 5.70
C VAL A 66 4.58 -0.59 6.61
N LEU A 67 5.82 -1.12 6.62
CA LEU A 67 6.14 -2.34 7.37
C LEU A 67 6.12 -2.14 8.89
N ALA A 68 6.52 -0.96 9.37
CA ALA A 68 6.49 -0.64 10.80
C ALA A 68 5.08 -0.70 11.41
N GLU A 69 4.06 -0.60 10.56
CA GLU A 69 2.66 -0.59 10.98
C GLU A 69 1.98 -1.97 10.94
N LEU A 70 2.68 -2.99 10.46
CA LEU A 70 2.18 -4.35 10.30
C LEU A 70 2.80 -5.29 11.33
N ASP A 71 2.06 -6.31 11.72
CA ASP A 71 2.62 -7.45 12.44
C ASP A 71 3.44 -8.37 11.49
N ASP A 72 4.28 -9.22 12.06
CA ASP A 72 5.20 -10.08 11.32
C ASP A 72 4.48 -10.94 10.26
N LEU A 73 3.29 -11.45 10.59
CA LEU A 73 2.53 -12.30 9.67
C LEU A 73 2.07 -11.50 8.44
N ARG A 74 1.62 -10.28 8.63
CA ARG A 74 1.18 -9.39 7.53
C ARG A 74 2.36 -8.84 6.73
N GLN A 75 3.48 -8.54 7.39
CA GLN A 75 4.72 -8.16 6.72
C GLN A 75 5.16 -9.26 5.76
N ASN A 76 5.25 -10.50 6.24
CA ASN A 76 5.63 -11.64 5.43
C ASN A 76 4.67 -11.89 4.27
N TYR A 77 3.36 -11.74 4.52
CA TYR A 77 2.36 -11.86 3.46
C TYR A 77 2.53 -10.78 2.39
N LEU A 78 2.74 -9.53 2.80
CA LEU A 78 2.99 -8.42 1.88
C LEU A 78 4.23 -8.69 1.01
N LEU A 79 5.37 -8.98 1.63
CA LEU A 79 6.62 -9.21 0.92
C LEU A 79 6.52 -10.37 -0.07
N LYS A 80 5.81 -11.45 0.29
CA LYS A 80 5.55 -12.58 -0.61
C LYS A 80 4.53 -12.27 -1.72
N SER A 81 3.68 -11.28 -1.53
CA SER A 81 2.68 -10.87 -2.52
C SER A 81 3.26 -9.95 -3.60
N ILE A 82 4.43 -9.37 -3.36
CA ILE A 82 5.11 -8.53 -4.34
C ILE A 82 5.68 -9.45 -5.44
N ASN A 83 5.26 -9.19 -6.68
CA ASN A 83 5.74 -9.94 -7.83
C ASN A 83 7.25 -9.67 -8.02
N ALA A 84 8.02 -10.73 -8.29
CA ALA A 84 9.46 -10.64 -8.56
C ALA A 84 9.81 -9.70 -9.74
N ASN A 85 8.88 -9.45 -10.64
CA ASN A 85 9.07 -8.55 -11.77
C ASN A 85 8.74 -7.09 -11.45
N THR A 86 8.06 -6.81 -10.33
CA THR A 86 7.67 -5.46 -9.94
C THR A 86 8.84 -4.76 -9.24
N GLN A 87 9.37 -3.70 -9.84
CA GLN A 87 10.37 -2.88 -9.17
C GLN A 87 9.75 -2.25 -7.92
N THR A 88 10.33 -2.55 -6.74
CA THR A 88 9.78 -2.10 -5.47
C THR A 88 10.82 -1.29 -4.71
N VAL A 89 10.40 -0.15 -4.18
CA VAL A 89 11.21 0.68 -3.27
C VAL A 89 10.50 0.71 -1.92
N ILE A 90 11.20 0.29 -0.88
CA ILE A 90 10.67 0.23 0.49
C ILE A 90 11.51 1.15 1.37
N THR A 91 10.88 2.07 2.08
CA THR A 91 11.55 2.82 3.15
C THR A 91 11.25 2.18 4.51
N SER A 92 12.25 2.14 5.38
CA SER A 92 12.12 1.62 6.74
C SER A 92 13.15 2.28 7.65
N VAL A 93 12.83 2.40 8.92
CA VAL A 93 13.76 2.90 9.94
C VAL A 93 14.86 1.88 10.24
N ASP A 94 14.55 0.60 10.09
CA ASP A 94 15.45 -0.51 10.44
C ASP A 94 15.31 -1.66 9.45
N THR A 95 16.34 -2.47 9.31
CA THR A 95 16.33 -3.72 8.53
C THR A 95 15.96 -4.94 9.38
N ILE A 96 15.85 -4.81 10.69
CA ILE A 96 15.50 -5.91 11.62
C ILE A 96 14.12 -6.50 11.32
N LEU A 97 13.23 -5.71 10.72
CA LEU A 97 11.88 -6.15 10.34
C LEU A 97 11.85 -7.14 9.17
N PHE A 98 12.97 -7.34 8.47
CA PHE A 98 13.03 -8.19 7.30
C PHE A 98 13.71 -9.51 7.62
N GLU A 99 13.16 -10.61 7.09
CA GLU A 99 13.81 -11.91 7.13
C GLU A 99 15.13 -11.87 6.33
N GLU A 100 16.17 -12.55 6.83
CA GLU A 100 17.49 -12.60 6.17
C GLU A 100 17.38 -13.13 4.73
N GLU A 101 16.44 -14.01 4.45
CA GLU A 101 16.22 -14.56 3.12
C GLU A 101 15.75 -13.50 2.13
N PHE A 102 14.87 -12.59 2.57
CA PHE A 102 14.41 -11.46 1.75
C PHE A 102 15.54 -10.48 1.46
N LEU A 103 16.40 -10.21 2.44
CA LEU A 103 17.50 -9.25 2.30
C LEU A 103 18.60 -9.69 1.32
N LYS A 104 18.66 -10.97 0.94
CA LYS A 104 19.66 -11.49 -0.01
C LYS A 104 19.43 -11.00 -1.44
N ASP A 105 18.18 -10.72 -1.78
CA ASP A 105 17.76 -10.40 -3.15
C ASP A 105 17.46 -8.90 -3.34
N VAL A 106 17.82 -8.05 -2.35
CA VAL A 106 17.54 -6.61 -2.39
C VAL A 106 18.81 -5.77 -2.25
N GLU A 107 18.79 -4.60 -2.87
CA GLU A 107 19.82 -3.58 -2.64
C GLU A 107 19.42 -2.71 -1.46
N ILE A 108 20.32 -2.56 -0.49
CA ILE A 108 20.08 -1.78 0.72
C ILE A 108 20.87 -0.47 0.63
N TYR A 109 20.16 0.62 0.72
CA TYR A 109 20.71 1.97 0.76
C TYR A 109 20.47 2.57 2.14
N LYS A 110 21.53 3.00 2.81
CA LYS A 110 21.42 3.66 4.11
C LYS A 110 21.54 5.17 3.93
N ILE A 111 20.63 5.91 4.57
CA ILE A 111 20.63 7.37 4.55
C ILE A 111 20.87 7.86 5.96
N GLU A 112 21.87 8.70 6.15
CA GLU A 112 22.19 9.34 7.42
C GLU A 112 22.41 10.84 7.21
N SER A 113 21.70 11.67 7.98
CA SER A 113 21.77 13.14 7.87
C SER A 113 21.55 13.67 6.45
N GLY A 114 20.69 13.00 5.66
CA GLY A 114 20.38 13.37 4.28
C GLY A 114 21.42 12.93 3.24
N HIS A 115 22.40 12.14 3.62
CA HIS A 115 23.42 11.60 2.74
C HIS A 115 23.31 10.08 2.63
N LEU A 116 23.52 9.58 1.41
CA LEU A 116 23.65 8.16 1.15
C LEU A 116 25.02 7.67 1.65
N ILE A 117 25.02 6.60 2.43
CA ILE A 117 26.23 5.98 3.02
C ILE A 117 26.27 4.49 2.76
#